data_7a9184ee4993de7ae381173b35bc9871
#
_entry.id   7a9184ee4993de7ae381173b35bc9871
#
_cell.length_a   1.000
_cell.length_b   1.000
_cell.length_c   1.000
_cell.angle_alpha   90.00
_cell.angle_beta   90.00
_cell.angle_gamma   90.00
#
_symmetry.space_group_name_H-M   'P 1'
#
loop_
_entity.id
_entity.type
_entity.pdbx_description
1 polymer ?
#
loop_
_entity_poly.entity_id
_entity_poly.type
_entity_poly.pdbx_seq_one_letter_code
_entity_poly.pdbx_strand_id
1 'polypeptide(L)'
;LGWSEKVQDDSRLHGRYNIHGTDSNRFSSADPNMQQIPKTSVDPNIKKQLVAPPGYLYMAFDYSQAELRMMAHLSGDETYLEAFAKGVDPHLGIAAAKYGVSIEEASKAYEDEMHPDYKLWKVRRKQAKQIAFGLIYGIGNKLLAQKLSDPKAGIIVTPEEAAKEMEVFFGQHPKIRKFKEKQEKFLRKHGYYTQLFGTKRRLPQIYSNDKQEVAYAIRLGLNFPCQGAAANMTNFGAILVYYLMRQGKLPMMKEACTVHDAVYMYAKPNDINTWTVYTIWNILRNPSTKRYF
;
A
#
# COMPACT_ATOMS: atom_id res chain seq x y z
N LEU A 1 17.32 -9.39 16.94
CA LEU A 1 16.98 -10.16 18.13
C LEU A 1 15.52 -10.58 18.09
N GLY A 2 15.22 -11.85 18.17
CA GLY A 2 13.94 -12.28 18.65
C GLY A 2 13.05 -13.12 17.74
N TRP A 3 13.29 -13.23 16.43
CA TRP A 3 12.45 -14.13 15.60
C TRP A 3 12.84 -15.58 15.80
N SER A 4 14.14 -15.88 15.87
CA SER A 4 14.65 -17.24 16.18
C SER A 4 14.23 -17.74 17.56
N GLU A 5 14.14 -16.83 18.54
CA GLU A 5 13.70 -17.14 19.91
C GLU A 5 12.17 -17.38 20.00
N LYS A 6 11.42 -17.02 18.95
CA LYS A 6 9.97 -17.20 18.85
C LYS A 6 9.57 -18.43 18.03
N VAL A 7 10.55 -19.13 17.44
CA VAL A 7 10.30 -20.42 16.79
C VAL A 7 9.92 -21.44 17.87
N GLN A 8 8.77 -22.09 17.70
CA GLN A 8 8.28 -23.10 18.63
C GLN A 8 8.85 -24.51 18.33
N ASP A 9 8.54 -25.48 19.16
CA ASP A 9 9.03 -26.86 19.04
C ASP A 9 8.66 -27.53 17.71
N ASP A 10 7.60 -27.08 17.06
CA ASP A 10 7.19 -27.52 15.71
C ASP A 10 7.96 -26.83 14.57
N SER A 11 9.02 -26.09 14.87
CA SER A 11 9.85 -25.32 13.96
C SER A 11 9.07 -24.23 13.21
N ARG A 12 8.00 -23.67 13.79
CA ARG A 12 7.17 -22.63 13.21
C ARG A 12 7.12 -21.38 14.06
N LEU A 13 6.72 -20.29 13.39
CA LEU A 13 6.38 -19.03 14.01
C LEU A 13 4.85 -18.92 14.09
N HIS A 14 4.33 -18.83 15.31
CA HIS A 14 2.89 -18.68 15.57
C HIS A 14 2.56 -17.24 15.96
N GLY A 15 2.57 -16.33 14.98
CA GLY A 15 2.19 -14.93 15.20
C GLY A 15 0.71 -14.80 15.54
N ARG A 16 0.43 -14.02 16.58
CA ARG A 16 -0.95 -13.68 16.93
C ARG A 16 -1.44 -12.51 16.09
N TYR A 17 -2.60 -12.65 15.45
CA TYR A 17 -3.27 -11.59 14.71
C TYR A 17 -4.42 -11.00 15.51
N ASN A 18 -4.49 -9.67 15.54
CA ASN A 18 -5.58 -8.94 16.14
C ASN A 18 -6.34 -8.18 15.05
N ILE A 19 -7.60 -8.53 14.84
CA ILE A 19 -8.47 -7.94 13.82
C ILE A 19 -8.93 -6.52 14.18
N HIS A 20 -8.82 -6.11 15.45
CA HIS A 20 -9.20 -4.79 15.97
C HIS A 20 -7.99 -3.93 16.35
N GLY A 21 -6.78 -4.36 16.01
CA GLY A 21 -5.55 -3.73 16.48
C GLY A 21 -5.17 -2.43 15.79
N THR A 22 -5.90 -2.01 14.75
CA THR A 22 -5.66 -0.76 14.05
C THR A 22 -6.94 -0.02 13.73
N ASP A 23 -6.86 1.31 13.72
CA ASP A 23 -8.00 2.15 13.35
C ASP A 23 -8.33 2.13 11.84
N SER A 24 -7.48 1.54 11.01
CA SER A 24 -7.64 1.47 9.56
C SER A 24 -8.18 0.13 9.06
N ASN A 25 -8.67 -0.74 9.94
CA ASN A 25 -9.10 -2.11 9.65
C ASN A 25 -8.00 -3.04 9.14
N ARG A 26 -6.73 -2.62 9.19
CA ARG A 26 -5.62 -3.53 8.98
C ARG A 26 -5.48 -4.45 10.19
N PHE A 27 -5.13 -5.69 9.96
CA PHE A 27 -4.72 -6.55 11.05
C PHE A 27 -3.44 -6.01 11.69
N SER A 28 -3.35 -6.10 13.00
CA SER A 28 -2.06 -6.01 13.71
C SER A 28 -1.59 -7.41 14.08
N SER A 29 -0.30 -7.57 14.29
CA SER A 29 0.28 -8.85 14.69
C SER A 29 1.26 -8.66 15.83
N ALA A 30 1.33 -9.66 16.72
CA ALA A 30 2.21 -9.69 17.86
C ALA A 30 2.73 -11.14 18.09
N ASP A 31 3.81 -11.27 18.78
CA ASP A 31 4.39 -12.50 19.33
C ASP A 31 4.59 -13.66 18.34
N PRO A 32 5.36 -13.50 17.26
CA PRO A 32 6.04 -12.33 16.75
C PRO A 32 5.13 -11.47 15.84
N ASN A 33 5.55 -10.21 15.62
CA ASN A 33 4.82 -9.33 14.70
C ASN A 33 5.11 -9.70 13.24
N MET A 34 4.26 -10.51 12.64
CA MET A 34 4.37 -10.96 11.24
C MET A 34 4.22 -9.82 10.21
N GLN A 35 3.63 -8.68 10.59
CA GLN A 35 3.53 -7.51 9.72
C GLN A 35 4.87 -6.75 9.56
N GLN A 36 5.89 -7.07 10.37
CA GLN A 36 7.19 -6.43 10.33
C GLN A 36 8.29 -7.32 9.75
N ILE A 37 7.96 -8.28 8.91
CA ILE A 37 8.95 -9.09 8.18
C ILE A 37 9.86 -8.14 7.37
N PRO A 38 11.18 -8.15 7.61
CA PRO A 38 12.10 -7.27 6.93
C PRO A 38 12.01 -7.41 5.41
N LYS A 39 12.14 -6.27 4.72
CA LYS A 39 12.22 -6.30 3.25
C LYS A 39 13.51 -6.99 2.83
N THR A 40 13.48 -7.67 1.69
CA THR A 40 14.65 -8.33 1.11
C THR A 40 15.85 -7.38 0.90
N SER A 41 15.57 -6.08 0.72
CA SER A 41 16.64 -5.06 0.65
C SER A 41 17.32 -4.76 1.99
N VAL A 42 16.72 -5.15 3.12
CA VAL A 42 17.29 -4.98 4.47
C VAL A 42 18.04 -6.27 4.88
N ASP A 43 17.38 -7.41 4.73
CA ASP A 43 17.99 -8.73 4.92
C ASP A 43 17.34 -9.74 3.96
N PRO A 44 18.07 -10.16 2.92
CA PRO A 44 17.56 -11.11 1.94
C PRO A 44 17.36 -12.52 2.51
N ASN A 45 17.99 -12.86 3.64
CA ASN A 45 17.99 -14.22 4.19
C ASN A 45 16.76 -14.49 5.04
N ILE A 46 16.22 -13.50 5.75
CA ILE A 46 15.06 -13.71 6.64
C ILE A 46 13.85 -14.23 5.85
N LYS A 47 13.54 -13.62 4.71
CA LYS A 47 12.41 -14.09 3.88
C LYS A 47 12.62 -15.50 3.31
N LYS A 48 13.86 -15.87 3.02
CA LYS A 48 14.20 -17.22 2.50
C LYS A 48 13.99 -18.32 3.54
N GLN A 49 13.97 -17.98 4.85
CA GLN A 49 13.71 -18.93 5.93
C GLN A 49 12.23 -19.18 6.16
N LEU A 50 11.35 -18.33 5.61
CA LEU A 50 9.91 -18.52 5.66
C LEU A 50 9.50 -19.44 4.51
N VAL A 51 9.53 -20.73 4.75
CA VAL A 51 9.26 -21.76 3.76
C VAL A 51 7.93 -22.45 4.01
N ALA A 52 7.34 -23.02 2.96
CA ALA A 52 6.18 -23.88 3.11
C ALA A 52 6.56 -25.18 3.81
N PRO A 53 5.61 -25.83 4.54
CA PRO A 53 5.84 -27.15 5.10
C PRO A 53 6.23 -28.17 4.00
N PRO A 54 6.91 -29.27 4.35
CA PRO A 54 7.22 -30.34 3.40
C PRO A 54 5.98 -30.79 2.60
N GLY A 55 6.14 -30.90 1.29
CA GLY A 55 5.04 -31.28 0.39
C GLY A 55 4.08 -30.15 0.01
N TYR A 56 4.35 -28.92 0.43
CA TYR A 56 3.56 -27.74 0.05
C TYR A 56 4.42 -26.70 -0.70
N LEU A 57 3.75 -25.88 -1.48
CA LEU A 57 4.34 -24.69 -2.11
C LEU A 57 3.72 -23.41 -1.51
N TYR A 58 4.53 -22.35 -1.45
CA TYR A 58 4.10 -21.04 -0.98
C TYR A 58 3.53 -20.24 -2.15
N MET A 59 2.39 -19.59 -1.92
CA MET A 59 1.79 -18.63 -2.84
C MET A 59 1.68 -17.29 -2.13
N ALA A 60 2.03 -16.21 -2.83
CA ALA A 60 1.87 -14.85 -2.35
C ALA A 60 1.07 -14.03 -3.36
N PHE A 61 0.02 -13.39 -2.89
CA PHE A 61 -0.81 -12.46 -3.65
C PHE A 61 -0.67 -11.08 -3.02
N ASP A 62 0.02 -10.19 -3.71
CA ASP A 62 0.30 -8.83 -3.22
C ASP A 62 -0.39 -7.80 -4.12
N TYR A 63 -1.05 -6.82 -3.50
CA TYR A 63 -1.67 -5.72 -4.23
C TYR A 63 -0.63 -4.68 -4.62
N SER A 64 -0.40 -4.53 -5.91
CA SER A 64 0.47 -3.46 -6.40
C SER A 64 -0.15 -2.09 -6.12
N GLN A 65 0.49 -1.31 -5.25
CA GLN A 65 0.15 0.09 -4.96
C GLN A 65 -1.33 0.28 -4.52
N ALA A 66 -1.86 -0.60 -3.66
CA ALA A 66 -3.26 -0.62 -3.26
C ALA A 66 -3.80 0.75 -2.82
N GLU A 67 -3.09 1.46 -1.95
CA GLU A 67 -3.52 2.75 -1.42
C GLU A 67 -3.55 3.85 -2.50
N LEU A 68 -2.60 3.83 -3.43
CA LEU A 68 -2.59 4.79 -4.54
C LEU A 68 -3.73 4.53 -5.53
N ARG A 69 -4.05 3.26 -5.78
CA ARG A 69 -5.23 2.87 -6.57
C ARG A 69 -6.53 3.31 -5.91
N MET A 70 -6.63 3.18 -4.58
CA MET A 70 -7.77 3.71 -3.83
C MET A 70 -7.85 5.23 -3.90
N MET A 71 -6.73 5.94 -3.79
CA MET A 71 -6.69 7.39 -3.96
C MET A 71 -7.17 7.80 -5.37
N ALA A 72 -6.66 7.17 -6.42
CA ALA A 72 -7.08 7.42 -7.80
C ALA A 72 -8.58 7.22 -7.99
N HIS A 73 -9.12 6.12 -7.47
CA HIS A 73 -10.54 5.78 -7.55
C HIS A 73 -11.41 6.79 -6.77
N LEU A 74 -11.07 7.09 -5.51
CA LEU A 74 -11.85 7.97 -4.65
C LEU A 74 -11.81 9.44 -5.07
N SER A 75 -10.69 9.90 -5.63
CA SER A 75 -10.55 11.26 -6.15
C SER A 75 -11.08 11.41 -7.59
N GLY A 76 -11.16 10.31 -8.34
CA GLY A 76 -11.42 10.32 -9.77
C GLY A 76 -10.28 10.95 -10.58
N ASP A 77 -9.03 10.86 -10.09
CA ASP A 77 -7.87 11.43 -10.78
C ASP A 77 -7.54 10.65 -12.05
N GLU A 78 -7.73 11.30 -13.19
CA GLU A 78 -7.60 10.68 -14.51
C GLU A 78 -6.17 10.25 -14.81
N THR A 79 -5.19 11.05 -14.40
CA THR A 79 -3.77 10.76 -14.64
C THR A 79 -3.37 9.41 -14.02
N TYR A 80 -3.76 9.18 -12.76
CA TYR A 80 -3.50 7.90 -12.13
C TYR A 80 -4.36 6.77 -12.67
N LEU A 81 -5.66 7.03 -12.95
CA LEU A 81 -6.55 6.01 -13.49
C LEU A 81 -6.07 5.50 -14.85
N GLU A 82 -5.65 6.41 -15.75
CA GLU A 82 -5.09 6.05 -17.04
C GLU A 82 -3.74 5.32 -16.93
N ALA A 83 -2.84 5.80 -16.06
CA ALA A 83 -1.56 5.11 -15.83
C ALA A 83 -1.78 3.67 -15.39
N PHE A 84 -2.70 3.44 -14.45
CA PHE A 84 -3.04 2.09 -14.00
C PHE A 84 -3.75 1.24 -15.07
N ALA A 85 -4.60 1.84 -15.92
CA ALA A 85 -5.27 1.14 -17.01
C ALA A 85 -4.28 0.70 -18.09
N LYS A 86 -3.28 1.52 -18.36
CA LYS A 86 -2.20 1.23 -19.33
C LYS A 86 -1.08 0.36 -18.75
N GLY A 87 -1.11 0.00 -17.46
CA GLY A 87 -0.05 -0.75 -16.79
C GLY A 87 1.25 0.03 -16.60
N VAL A 88 1.20 1.35 -16.73
CA VAL A 88 2.37 2.24 -16.55
C VAL A 88 2.59 2.52 -15.07
N ASP A 89 3.85 2.61 -14.65
CA ASP A 89 4.19 3.02 -13.28
C ASP A 89 3.87 4.51 -13.07
N PRO A 90 2.90 4.86 -12.21
CA PRO A 90 2.47 6.25 -12.06
C PRO A 90 3.54 7.14 -11.45
N HIS A 91 4.46 6.61 -10.64
CA HIS A 91 5.56 7.39 -10.08
C HIS A 91 6.63 7.69 -11.14
N LEU A 92 6.82 6.77 -12.06
CA LEU A 92 7.69 7.01 -13.22
C LEU A 92 7.08 8.05 -14.15
N GLY A 93 5.75 8.00 -14.35
CA GLY A 93 5.00 9.01 -15.11
C GLY A 93 5.16 10.42 -14.53
N ILE A 94 5.02 10.58 -13.20
CA ILE A 94 5.26 11.86 -12.51
C ILE A 94 6.71 12.33 -12.71
N ALA A 95 7.68 11.43 -12.57
CA ALA A 95 9.09 11.78 -12.78
C ALA A 95 9.34 12.18 -14.25
N ALA A 96 8.83 11.44 -15.22
CA ALA A 96 8.97 11.73 -16.63
C ALA A 96 8.40 13.12 -16.98
N ALA A 97 7.19 13.42 -16.53
CA ALA A 97 6.56 14.73 -16.71
C ALA A 97 7.38 15.87 -16.07
N LYS A 98 7.90 15.66 -14.86
CA LYS A 98 8.74 16.65 -14.16
C LYS A 98 10.03 16.98 -14.93
N TYR A 99 10.63 16.00 -15.58
CA TYR A 99 11.90 16.19 -16.30
C TYR A 99 11.72 16.40 -17.81
N GLY A 100 10.48 16.53 -18.29
CA GLY A 100 10.16 16.79 -19.70
C GLY A 100 10.56 15.64 -20.65
N VAL A 101 10.52 14.41 -20.15
CA VAL A 101 10.87 13.19 -20.90
C VAL A 101 9.61 12.38 -21.15
N SER A 102 9.53 11.67 -22.28
CA SER A 102 8.39 10.78 -22.54
C SER A 102 8.36 9.60 -21.57
N ILE A 103 7.17 9.08 -21.29
CA ILE A 103 7.05 7.93 -20.38
C ILE A 103 7.70 6.67 -20.94
N GLU A 104 7.66 6.52 -22.27
CA GLU A 104 8.29 5.40 -22.98
C GLU A 104 9.81 5.43 -22.82
N GLU A 105 10.43 6.60 -22.97
CA GLU A 105 11.86 6.78 -22.79
C GLU A 105 12.28 6.58 -21.33
N ALA A 106 11.51 7.13 -20.39
CA ALA A 106 11.73 6.94 -18.97
C ALA A 106 11.58 5.46 -18.55
N SER A 107 10.59 4.74 -19.09
CA SER A 107 10.39 3.30 -18.83
C SER A 107 11.56 2.48 -19.36
N LYS A 108 11.99 2.73 -20.59
CA LYS A 108 13.15 2.04 -21.18
C LYS A 108 14.41 2.22 -20.33
N ALA A 109 14.67 3.45 -19.89
CA ALA A 109 15.83 3.73 -19.03
C ALA A 109 15.70 3.16 -17.62
N TYR A 110 14.48 3.00 -17.09
CA TYR A 110 14.22 2.45 -15.76
C TYR A 110 14.23 0.92 -15.71
N GLU A 111 13.85 0.24 -16.78
CA GLU A 111 13.73 -1.23 -16.84
C GLU A 111 15.02 -1.92 -17.27
N ASP A 112 15.83 -1.26 -18.08
CA ASP A 112 17.11 -1.80 -18.57
C ASP A 112 18.26 -1.43 -17.61
N GLU A 113 18.76 -2.41 -16.87
CA GLU A 113 19.88 -2.22 -15.93
C GLU A 113 21.19 -1.79 -16.59
N MET A 114 21.34 -2.04 -17.88
CA MET A 114 22.51 -1.64 -18.68
C MET A 114 22.37 -0.23 -19.27
N HIS A 115 21.20 0.39 -19.17
CA HIS A 115 20.98 1.73 -19.68
C HIS A 115 21.82 2.76 -18.90
N PRO A 116 22.52 3.72 -19.58
CA PRO A 116 23.34 4.73 -18.90
C PRO A 116 22.62 5.48 -17.80
N ASP A 117 21.34 5.79 -17.99
CA ASP A 117 20.52 6.56 -17.06
C ASP A 117 19.71 5.69 -16.08
N TYR A 118 19.91 4.37 -16.02
CA TYR A 118 19.17 3.47 -15.13
C TYR A 118 19.16 3.96 -13.67
N LYS A 119 20.36 4.24 -13.12
CA LYS A 119 20.52 4.71 -11.74
C LYS A 119 19.83 6.05 -11.52
N LEU A 120 19.90 6.95 -12.48
CA LEU A 120 19.26 8.25 -12.43
C LEU A 120 17.74 8.12 -12.36
N TRP A 121 17.14 7.27 -13.22
CA TRP A 121 15.71 7.04 -13.23
C TRP A 121 15.20 6.31 -11.98
N LYS A 122 16.01 5.43 -11.39
CA LYS A 122 15.71 4.83 -10.07
C LYS A 122 15.59 5.90 -8.98
N VAL A 123 16.49 6.90 -8.97
CA VAL A 123 16.44 8.01 -8.01
C VAL A 123 15.24 8.91 -8.27
N ARG A 124 15.02 9.34 -9.52
CA ARG A 124 13.89 10.19 -9.92
C ARG A 124 12.53 9.57 -9.56
N ARG A 125 12.34 8.31 -9.88
CA ARG A 125 11.13 7.56 -9.50
C ARG A 125 10.96 7.46 -7.99
N LYS A 126 12.04 7.21 -7.24
CA LYS A 126 12.01 7.17 -5.77
C LYS A 126 11.56 8.50 -5.18
N GLN A 127 12.08 9.62 -5.69
CA GLN A 127 11.68 10.96 -5.27
C GLN A 127 10.21 11.24 -5.60
N ALA A 128 9.76 10.95 -6.82
CA ALA A 128 8.36 11.08 -7.22
C ALA A 128 7.43 10.26 -6.31
N LYS A 129 7.83 9.01 -5.96
CA LYS A 129 7.11 8.19 -5.00
C LYS A 129 7.03 8.83 -3.61
N GLN A 130 8.13 9.40 -3.11
CA GLN A 130 8.17 10.07 -1.81
C GLN A 130 7.26 11.30 -1.77
N ILE A 131 7.24 12.10 -2.85
CA ILE A 131 6.34 13.24 -3.00
C ILE A 131 4.89 12.76 -3.00
N ALA A 132 4.53 11.85 -3.91
CA ALA A 132 3.16 11.36 -4.07
C ALA A 132 2.60 10.78 -2.76
N PHE A 133 3.33 9.84 -2.14
CA PHE A 133 2.89 9.26 -0.86
C PHE A 133 2.88 10.29 0.27
N GLY A 134 3.89 11.13 0.36
CA GLY A 134 3.92 12.19 1.36
C GLY A 134 2.68 13.07 1.28
N LEU A 135 2.34 13.54 0.08
CA LEU A 135 1.20 14.42 -0.14
C LEU A 135 -0.16 13.71 0.04
N ILE A 136 -0.27 12.48 -0.42
CA ILE A 136 -1.46 11.66 -0.18
C ILE A 136 -1.71 11.53 1.32
N TYR A 137 -0.67 11.31 2.12
CA TYR A 137 -0.77 11.16 3.58
C TYR A 137 -0.74 12.47 4.37
N GLY A 138 -0.79 13.62 3.71
CA GLY A 138 -0.87 14.91 4.37
C GLY A 138 0.43 15.36 5.06
N ILE A 139 1.57 14.99 4.48
CA ILE A 139 2.87 15.47 4.94
C ILE A 139 2.97 16.97 4.73
N GLY A 140 3.53 17.69 5.69
CA GLY A 140 3.87 19.11 5.54
C GLY A 140 5.22 19.30 4.85
N ASN A 141 5.46 20.51 4.33
CA ASN A 141 6.66 20.88 3.57
C ASN A 141 7.97 20.59 4.33
N LYS A 142 8.05 20.84 5.64
CA LYS A 142 9.25 20.57 6.45
C LYS A 142 9.64 19.10 6.44
N LEU A 143 8.69 18.20 6.68
CA LEU A 143 8.95 16.78 6.70
C LEU A 143 9.15 16.22 5.28
N LEU A 144 8.50 16.79 4.26
CA LEU A 144 8.75 16.44 2.87
C LEU A 144 10.18 16.83 2.48
N ALA A 145 10.65 18.03 2.84
CA ALA A 145 12.02 18.46 2.62
C ALA A 145 13.05 17.49 3.20
N GLN A 146 12.84 17.05 4.45
CA GLN A 146 13.71 16.05 5.09
C GLN A 146 13.72 14.71 4.34
N LYS A 147 12.57 14.25 3.83
CA LYS A 147 12.47 12.99 3.07
C LYS A 147 13.10 13.08 1.68
N LEU A 148 13.07 14.23 1.05
CA LEU A 148 13.68 14.47 -0.26
C LEU A 148 15.17 14.73 -0.19
N SER A 149 15.67 15.16 0.95
CA SER A 149 17.11 15.36 1.18
C SER A 149 17.84 14.03 1.32
N ASP A 150 19.00 13.96 0.70
CA ASP A 150 19.97 12.88 0.89
C ASP A 150 21.36 13.50 1.10
N PRO A 151 21.73 13.79 2.37
CA PRO A 151 23.01 14.44 2.66
C PRO A 151 24.23 13.64 2.19
N LYS A 152 24.11 12.30 2.10
CA LYS A 152 25.20 11.44 1.59
C LYS A 152 25.41 11.63 0.09
N ALA A 153 24.35 11.96 -0.63
CA ALA A 153 24.41 12.31 -2.05
C ALA A 153 24.58 13.82 -2.31
N GLY A 154 24.76 14.63 -1.25
CA GLY A 154 24.87 16.08 -1.38
C GLY A 154 23.54 16.79 -1.72
N ILE A 155 22.41 16.10 -1.60
CA ILE A 155 21.10 16.66 -1.92
C ILE A 155 20.47 17.21 -0.64
N ILE A 156 20.31 18.54 -0.59
CA ILE A 156 19.61 19.20 0.50
C ILE A 156 18.43 19.95 -0.10
N VAL A 157 17.22 19.65 0.37
CA VAL A 157 15.98 20.28 -0.08
C VAL A 157 15.43 21.13 1.05
N THR A 158 15.16 22.39 0.76
CA THR A 158 14.56 23.32 1.72
C THR A 158 13.05 23.12 1.84
N PRO A 159 12.40 23.58 2.93
CA PRO A 159 10.95 23.55 3.04
C PRO A 159 10.23 24.33 1.93
N GLU A 160 10.83 25.41 1.42
CA GLU A 160 10.32 26.25 0.33
C GLU A 160 10.36 25.50 -1.00
N GLU A 161 11.45 24.79 -1.27
CA GLU A 161 11.56 23.91 -2.45
C GLU A 161 10.57 22.75 -2.37
N ALA A 162 10.44 22.12 -1.20
CA ALA A 162 9.44 21.09 -0.98
C ALA A 162 8.01 21.61 -1.19
N ALA A 163 7.70 22.83 -0.78
CA ALA A 163 6.41 23.47 -1.04
C ALA A 163 6.15 23.68 -2.54
N LYS A 164 7.17 24.07 -3.31
CA LYS A 164 7.05 24.16 -4.78
C LYS A 164 6.76 22.80 -5.41
N GLU A 165 7.45 21.74 -4.97
CA GLU A 165 7.18 20.36 -5.42
C GLU A 165 5.73 19.92 -5.10
N MET A 166 5.20 20.32 -3.95
CA MET A 166 3.80 20.08 -3.60
C MET A 166 2.84 20.76 -4.55
N GLU A 167 3.09 22.03 -4.90
CA GLU A 167 2.27 22.78 -5.84
C GLU A 167 2.32 22.18 -7.26
N VAL A 168 3.50 21.78 -7.73
CA VAL A 168 3.67 21.08 -9.01
C VAL A 168 2.84 19.79 -9.03
N PHE A 169 2.97 18.96 -7.99
CA PHE A 169 2.19 17.73 -7.88
C PHE A 169 0.68 17.99 -7.92
N PHE A 170 0.19 18.92 -7.11
CA PHE A 170 -1.24 19.22 -7.08
C PHE A 170 -1.75 19.94 -8.34
N GLY A 171 -0.87 20.62 -9.07
CA GLY A 171 -1.16 21.13 -10.41
C GLY A 171 -1.42 20.03 -11.43
N GLN A 172 -0.62 18.94 -11.35
CA GLN A 172 -0.80 17.73 -12.18
C GLN A 172 -2.00 16.87 -11.72
N HIS A 173 -2.37 16.95 -10.42
CA HIS A 173 -3.42 16.14 -9.80
C HIS A 173 -4.50 16.99 -9.11
N PRO A 174 -5.21 17.87 -9.84
CA PRO A 174 -6.17 18.81 -9.24
C PRO A 174 -7.37 18.11 -8.58
N LYS A 175 -7.74 16.92 -9.06
CA LYS A 175 -8.83 16.13 -8.46
C LYS A 175 -8.45 15.56 -7.10
N ILE A 176 -7.17 15.18 -6.89
CA ILE A 176 -6.67 14.77 -5.57
C ILE A 176 -6.72 15.96 -4.60
N ARG A 177 -6.30 17.15 -5.03
CA ARG A 177 -6.39 18.37 -4.19
C ARG A 177 -7.82 18.62 -3.74
N LYS A 178 -8.78 18.68 -4.68
CA LYS A 178 -10.20 18.90 -4.37
C LYS A 178 -10.78 17.82 -3.45
N PHE A 179 -10.41 16.57 -3.68
CA PHE A 179 -10.85 15.46 -2.83
C PHE A 179 -10.38 15.66 -1.40
N LYS A 180 -9.09 15.99 -1.19
CA LYS A 180 -8.53 16.23 0.16
C LYS A 180 -9.16 17.43 0.85
N GLU A 181 -9.36 18.53 0.14
CA GLU A 181 -10.05 19.71 0.68
C GLU A 181 -11.48 19.40 1.11
N LYS A 182 -12.21 18.63 0.28
CA LYS A 182 -13.56 18.17 0.63
C LYS A 182 -13.56 17.28 1.87
N GLN A 183 -12.61 16.34 1.96
CA GLN A 183 -12.45 15.48 3.13
C GLN A 183 -12.16 16.27 4.39
N GLU A 184 -11.23 17.22 4.35
CA GLU A 184 -10.90 18.05 5.50
C GLU A 184 -12.07 18.90 5.96
N LYS A 185 -12.80 19.55 5.04
CA LYS A 185 -14.03 20.29 5.34
C LYS A 185 -15.06 19.41 6.02
N PHE A 186 -15.28 18.19 5.50
CA PHE A 186 -16.22 17.23 6.09
C PHE A 186 -15.78 16.83 7.50
N LEU A 187 -14.51 16.52 7.70
CA LEU A 187 -13.95 16.11 8.98
C LEU A 187 -14.10 17.22 10.04
N ARG A 188 -13.76 18.46 9.68
CA ARG A 188 -13.92 19.62 10.58
C ARG A 188 -15.37 19.87 11.00
N LYS A 189 -16.32 19.60 10.09
CA LYS A 189 -17.74 19.77 10.36
C LYS A 189 -18.32 18.65 11.23
N HIS A 190 -17.89 17.40 11.02
CA HIS A 190 -18.58 16.22 11.57
C HIS A 190 -17.77 15.43 12.60
N GLY A 191 -16.47 15.65 12.73
CA GLY A 191 -15.57 14.93 13.65
C GLY A 191 -15.35 13.45 13.34
N TYR A 192 -15.73 13.01 12.15
CA TYR A 192 -15.49 11.63 11.68
C TYR A 192 -15.34 11.56 10.17
N TYR A 193 -14.83 10.45 9.70
CA TYR A 193 -14.87 10.08 8.28
C TYR A 193 -15.37 8.63 8.11
N THR A 194 -16.08 8.37 7.02
CA THR A 194 -16.56 7.02 6.66
C THR A 194 -15.86 6.60 5.37
N GLN A 195 -15.17 5.45 5.38
CA GLN A 195 -14.51 4.92 4.19
C GLN A 195 -15.49 4.13 3.30
N LEU A 196 -15.04 3.71 2.11
CA LEU A 196 -15.85 3.14 1.03
C LEU A 196 -16.76 1.97 1.47
N PHE A 197 -16.30 1.13 2.39
CA PHE A 197 -17.02 -0.04 2.89
C PHE A 197 -17.86 0.23 4.16
N GLY A 198 -18.09 1.50 4.49
CA GLY A 198 -18.98 1.90 5.58
C GLY A 198 -18.35 2.03 6.97
N THR A 199 -17.08 1.60 7.14
CA THR A 199 -16.41 1.77 8.44
C THR A 199 -16.21 3.25 8.75
N LYS A 200 -16.61 3.65 9.96
CA LYS A 200 -16.53 5.02 10.45
C LYS A 200 -15.38 5.18 11.45
N ARG A 201 -14.53 6.15 11.22
CA ARG A 201 -13.49 6.59 12.16
C ARG A 201 -13.86 7.94 12.76
N ARG A 202 -14.02 7.98 14.09
CA ARG A 202 -14.25 9.22 14.84
C ARG A 202 -12.91 9.85 15.22
N LEU A 203 -12.83 11.15 15.08
CA LEU A 203 -11.60 11.95 15.34
C LEU A 203 -11.99 13.20 16.14
N PRO A 204 -12.40 13.06 17.41
CA PRO A 204 -12.83 14.18 18.25
C PRO A 204 -11.72 15.24 18.46
N GLN A 205 -10.44 14.85 18.30
CA GLN A 205 -9.29 15.75 18.37
C GLN A 205 -9.34 16.89 17.35
N ILE A 206 -10.21 16.79 16.32
CA ILE A 206 -10.43 17.87 15.34
C ILE A 206 -10.98 19.15 16.00
N TYR A 207 -11.60 19.02 17.16
CA TYR A 207 -12.17 20.11 17.93
C TYR A 207 -11.28 20.59 19.11
N SER A 208 -10.04 20.08 19.18
CA SER A 208 -9.09 20.48 20.20
C SER A 208 -8.63 21.93 19.99
N ASN A 209 -8.27 22.59 21.09
CA ASN A 209 -7.59 23.89 21.06
C ASN A 209 -6.09 23.75 20.69
N ASP A 210 -5.53 22.56 20.80
CA ASP A 210 -4.16 22.28 20.38
C ASP A 210 -4.08 22.07 18.86
N LYS A 211 -3.35 23.00 18.19
CA LYS A 211 -3.14 22.94 16.74
C LYS A 211 -2.41 21.66 16.29
N GLN A 212 -1.59 21.04 17.16
CA GLN A 212 -0.88 19.81 16.83
C GLN A 212 -1.83 18.63 16.83
N GLU A 213 -2.74 18.54 17.80
CA GLU A 213 -3.80 17.52 17.84
C GLU A 213 -4.74 17.65 16.63
N VAL A 214 -5.17 18.85 16.30
CA VAL A 214 -5.99 19.11 15.11
C VAL A 214 -5.26 18.68 13.83
N ALA A 215 -4.00 19.06 13.66
CA ALA A 215 -3.21 18.64 12.49
C ALA A 215 -3.01 17.13 12.42
N TYR A 216 -2.86 16.47 13.56
CA TYR A 216 -2.79 15.01 13.64
C TYR A 216 -4.11 14.37 13.23
N ALA A 217 -5.26 14.85 13.75
CA ALA A 217 -6.59 14.37 13.39
C ALA A 217 -6.86 14.52 11.88
N ILE A 218 -6.47 15.66 11.28
CA ILE A 218 -6.60 15.87 9.84
C ILE A 218 -5.80 14.81 9.07
N ARG A 219 -4.54 14.57 9.41
CA ARG A 219 -3.72 13.55 8.74
C ARG A 219 -4.34 12.17 8.83
N LEU A 220 -4.83 11.79 10.01
CA LEU A 220 -5.52 10.51 10.21
C LEU A 220 -6.78 10.41 9.35
N GLY A 221 -7.60 11.47 9.31
CA GLY A 221 -8.83 11.51 8.52
C GLY A 221 -8.60 11.48 7.02
N LEU A 222 -7.53 12.13 6.53
CA LEU A 222 -7.17 12.12 5.12
C LEU A 222 -6.61 10.76 4.64
N ASN A 223 -5.94 10.02 5.54
CA ASN A 223 -5.37 8.71 5.23
C ASN A 223 -6.40 7.57 5.29
N PHE A 224 -7.34 7.69 6.23
CA PHE A 224 -8.28 6.62 6.55
C PHE A 224 -9.08 6.09 5.36
N PRO A 225 -9.63 6.92 4.43
CA PRO A 225 -10.39 6.40 3.31
C PRO A 225 -9.60 5.46 2.41
N CYS A 226 -8.34 5.79 2.12
CA CYS A 226 -7.50 4.97 1.24
C CYS A 226 -6.97 3.73 1.95
N GLN A 227 -6.40 3.89 3.15
CA GLN A 227 -5.88 2.77 3.93
C GLN A 227 -6.96 1.79 4.35
N GLY A 228 -8.09 2.29 4.85
CA GLY A 228 -9.18 1.46 5.29
C GLY A 228 -9.87 0.72 4.15
N ALA A 229 -10.03 1.38 3.00
CA ALA A 229 -10.59 0.72 1.82
C ALA A 229 -9.65 -0.37 1.26
N ALA A 230 -8.34 -0.11 1.18
CA ALA A 230 -7.36 -1.10 0.76
C ALA A 230 -7.35 -2.31 1.71
N ALA A 231 -7.33 -2.07 3.03
CA ALA A 231 -7.38 -3.14 4.02
C ALA A 231 -8.66 -3.98 3.91
N ASN A 232 -9.82 -3.34 3.77
CA ASN A 232 -11.08 -4.07 3.61
C ASN A 232 -11.12 -4.87 2.31
N MET A 233 -10.57 -4.36 1.22
CA MET A 233 -10.50 -5.09 -0.04
C MET A 233 -9.68 -6.37 0.13
N THR A 234 -8.52 -6.30 0.79
CA THR A 234 -7.68 -7.46 1.11
C THR A 234 -8.43 -8.45 2.01
N ASN A 235 -9.05 -7.96 3.08
CA ASN A 235 -9.76 -8.80 4.04
C ASN A 235 -10.97 -9.51 3.40
N PHE A 236 -11.80 -8.79 2.63
CA PHE A 236 -12.94 -9.40 1.92
C PHE A 236 -12.49 -10.42 0.88
N GLY A 237 -11.40 -10.13 0.16
CA GLY A 237 -10.82 -11.08 -0.78
C GLY A 237 -10.39 -12.37 -0.09
N ALA A 238 -9.65 -12.28 1.02
CA ALA A 238 -9.21 -13.44 1.80
C ALA A 238 -10.41 -14.23 2.37
N ILE A 239 -11.40 -13.56 2.94
CA ILE A 239 -12.64 -14.20 3.45
C ILE A 239 -13.38 -14.92 2.34
N LEU A 240 -13.50 -14.33 1.15
CA LEU A 240 -14.20 -14.95 0.03
C LEU A 240 -13.44 -16.18 -0.49
N VAL A 241 -12.11 -16.10 -0.59
CA VAL A 241 -11.27 -17.28 -0.94
C VAL A 241 -11.50 -18.40 0.06
N TYR A 242 -11.43 -18.10 1.38
CA TYR A 242 -11.69 -19.09 2.44
C TYR A 242 -13.09 -19.69 2.32
N TYR A 243 -14.11 -18.86 2.10
CA TYR A 243 -15.49 -19.35 1.94
C TYR A 243 -15.64 -20.30 0.75
N LEU A 244 -15.05 -19.99 -0.40
CA LEU A 244 -15.09 -20.83 -1.59
C LEU A 244 -14.34 -22.16 -1.40
N MET A 245 -13.24 -22.15 -0.63
CA MET A 245 -12.58 -23.39 -0.20
C MET A 245 -13.51 -24.24 0.66
N ARG A 246 -14.22 -23.65 1.62
CA ARG A 246 -15.19 -24.36 2.49
C ARG A 246 -16.38 -24.91 1.72
N GLN A 247 -16.75 -24.29 0.59
CA GLN A 247 -17.81 -24.77 -0.31
C GLN A 247 -17.32 -25.81 -1.33
N GLY A 248 -16.06 -26.22 -1.29
CA GLY A 248 -15.47 -27.14 -2.28
C GLY A 248 -15.31 -26.56 -3.69
N LYS A 249 -15.52 -25.23 -3.85
CA LYS A 249 -15.35 -24.53 -5.14
C LYS A 249 -13.89 -24.15 -5.42
N LEU A 250 -13.02 -24.26 -4.43
CA LEU A 250 -11.56 -24.14 -4.53
C LEU A 250 -10.91 -25.27 -3.74
N PRO A 251 -9.71 -25.72 -4.14
CA PRO A 251 -8.95 -26.68 -3.34
C PRO A 251 -8.70 -26.14 -1.93
N MET A 252 -8.63 -27.04 -0.95
CA MET A 252 -8.31 -26.66 0.44
C MET A 252 -6.84 -26.28 0.56
N MET A 253 -6.60 -24.99 0.65
CA MET A 253 -5.31 -24.39 0.94
C MET A 253 -5.26 -23.94 2.40
N LYS A 254 -4.06 -23.68 2.89
CA LYS A 254 -3.86 -23.13 4.23
C LYS A 254 -3.43 -21.69 4.11
N GLU A 255 -4.13 -20.79 4.76
CA GLU A 255 -3.68 -19.42 4.93
C GLU A 255 -2.47 -19.41 5.88
N ALA A 256 -1.36 -18.86 5.42
CA ALA A 256 -0.13 -18.79 6.20
C ALA A 256 -0.11 -17.53 7.05
N CYS A 257 -0.25 -16.38 6.40
CA CYS A 257 -0.31 -15.08 7.06
C CYS A 257 -0.76 -14.01 6.09
N THR A 258 -1.10 -12.84 6.63
CA THR A 258 -1.21 -11.60 5.86
C THR A 258 -0.07 -10.67 6.26
N VAL A 259 0.54 -9.99 5.30
CA VAL A 259 1.58 -8.99 5.55
C VAL A 259 1.22 -7.74 4.77
N HIS A 260 0.76 -6.70 5.47
CA HIS A 260 0.20 -5.48 4.87
C HIS A 260 -0.95 -5.79 3.88
N ASP A 261 -0.71 -5.57 2.60
CA ASP A 261 -1.68 -5.77 1.53
C ASP A 261 -1.50 -7.13 0.81
N ALA A 262 -0.64 -8.00 1.33
CA ALA A 262 -0.36 -9.32 0.76
C ALA A 262 -1.00 -10.45 1.57
N VAL A 263 -1.57 -11.41 0.85
CA VAL A 263 -2.11 -12.67 1.41
C VAL A 263 -1.17 -13.81 1.04
N TYR A 264 -0.69 -14.53 2.04
CA TYR A 264 0.20 -15.68 1.89
C TYR A 264 -0.55 -16.96 2.19
N MET A 265 -0.43 -17.92 1.28
CA MET A 265 -1.07 -19.23 1.37
C MET A 265 -0.07 -20.32 1.02
N TYR A 266 -0.35 -21.55 1.45
CA TYR A 266 0.35 -22.72 0.94
C TYR A 266 -0.62 -23.84 0.60
N ALA A 267 -0.33 -24.54 -0.49
CA ALA A 267 -1.14 -25.60 -1.02
C ALA A 267 -0.26 -26.76 -1.52
N LYS A 268 -0.84 -27.92 -1.69
CA LYS A 268 -0.15 -29.03 -2.36
C LYS A 268 0.12 -28.68 -3.82
N PRO A 269 1.22 -29.13 -4.43
CA PRO A 269 1.56 -28.81 -5.82
C PRO A 269 0.43 -29.13 -6.80
N ASN A 270 -0.29 -30.26 -6.60
CA ASN A 270 -1.39 -30.68 -7.47
C ASN A 270 -2.61 -29.76 -7.39
N ASP A 271 -2.77 -29.00 -6.32
CA ASP A 271 -3.85 -28.03 -6.14
C ASP A 271 -3.53 -26.66 -6.77
N ILE A 272 -2.25 -26.44 -7.14
CA ILE A 272 -1.77 -25.20 -7.74
C ILE A 272 -1.74 -25.36 -9.26
N ASN A 273 -2.85 -25.05 -9.90
CA ASN A 273 -2.96 -25.00 -11.35
C ASN A 273 -3.38 -23.58 -11.81
N THR A 274 -3.31 -23.34 -13.11
CA THR A 274 -3.65 -22.03 -13.70
C THR A 274 -5.03 -21.55 -13.31
N TRP A 275 -6.03 -22.45 -13.27
CA TRP A 275 -7.39 -22.11 -12.88
C TRP A 275 -7.50 -21.68 -11.42
N THR A 276 -6.87 -22.42 -10.49
CA THR A 276 -6.85 -22.08 -9.05
C THR A 276 -6.21 -20.71 -8.81
N VAL A 277 -5.01 -20.49 -9.37
CA VAL A 277 -4.27 -19.22 -9.21
C VAL A 277 -5.06 -18.07 -9.83
N TYR A 278 -5.58 -18.26 -11.04
CA TYR A 278 -6.36 -17.24 -11.74
C TYR A 278 -7.67 -16.92 -11.01
N THR A 279 -8.33 -17.90 -10.44
CA THR A 279 -9.57 -17.72 -9.67
C THR A 279 -9.30 -16.93 -8.41
N ILE A 280 -8.27 -17.28 -7.63
CA ILE A 280 -7.88 -16.52 -6.44
C ILE A 280 -7.50 -15.09 -6.80
N TRP A 281 -6.70 -14.90 -7.85
CA TRP A 281 -6.31 -13.59 -8.33
C TRP A 281 -7.52 -12.74 -8.73
N ASN A 282 -8.51 -13.31 -9.41
CA ASN A 282 -9.75 -12.60 -9.75
C ASN A 282 -10.58 -12.23 -8.52
N ILE A 283 -10.67 -13.12 -7.53
CA ILE A 283 -11.38 -12.85 -6.28
C ILE A 283 -10.74 -11.69 -5.52
N LEU A 284 -9.43 -11.75 -5.35
CA LEU A 284 -8.69 -10.70 -4.66
C LEU A 284 -8.80 -9.37 -5.40
N ARG A 285 -8.73 -9.37 -6.74
CA ARG A 285 -8.86 -8.18 -7.57
C ARG A 285 -10.26 -7.56 -7.54
N ASN A 286 -11.29 -8.38 -7.41
CA ASN A 286 -12.69 -7.93 -7.40
C ASN A 286 -13.53 -8.81 -6.46
N PRO A 287 -13.47 -8.56 -5.14
CA PRO A 287 -14.17 -9.37 -4.14
C PRO A 287 -15.68 -9.09 -4.11
N SER A 288 -16.34 -9.15 -5.27
CA SER A 288 -17.79 -9.00 -5.39
C SER A 288 -18.47 -10.34 -5.19
N THR A 289 -19.29 -10.43 -4.15
CA THR A 289 -20.09 -11.63 -3.87
C THR A 289 -21.02 -12.00 -5.01
N LYS A 290 -21.62 -11.04 -5.69
CA LYS A 290 -22.56 -11.27 -6.82
C LYS A 290 -21.97 -12.09 -7.97
N ARG A 291 -20.64 -12.17 -8.08
CA ARG A 291 -19.97 -12.93 -9.15
C ARG A 291 -19.74 -14.40 -8.80
N TYR A 292 -19.78 -14.76 -7.52
CA TYR A 292 -19.35 -16.07 -7.02
C TYR A 292 -20.48 -16.83 -6.31
N PHE A 293 -21.62 -16.20 -6.10
CA PHE A 293 -22.87 -16.72 -5.57
C PHE A 293 -23.98 -16.53 -6.58
#